data_a88b31369c899195ec276e182ec0816e
#
_entry.id   a88b31369c899195ec276e182ec0816e
#
_cell.length_a   1.000
_cell.length_b   1.000
_cell.length_c   1.000
_cell.angle_alpha   90.00
_cell.angle_beta   90.00
_cell.angle_gamma   90.00
#
_symmetry.space_group_name_H-M   'P 1'
#
loop_
_entity.id
_entity.type
_entity.pdbx_description
1 polymer ?
#
loop_
_entity_poly.entity_id
_entity_poly.type
_entity_poly.pdbx_seq_one_letter_code
_entity_poly.pdbx_strand_id
1 'polypeptide(L)'
;MKAVLFRQHGGPEVLEHTDFPTPEPKPGEALIRLRAASLNRMDVMVRNGWQGLKLELPHILGADGAGEIQEIRELESDGGRVAPGDRGGAYRDHKNENRELEIGDHVVINANLGCGRCEFCLDGKDNLCLNWHLLGETVRGTYAEFVSVPMKQLYKLPRDFDLQQAAAAALVFQTAWHSLVTRGGVQKGETVLIVGAGGGVNTASIQIAKYLGARVIVVGSNAKKLEMAESIGADILIYRSKEEDWSKAVFLATNKRGVDAVVDNVGTTFMQSLRALRKGGRLLTVGNSGAPRFEIDNRYMFAKHLSILGSTMSTRSEFKEVMDLVVSGKLKPVMDKTFPLRDAALAQERLWKNENFGKITLEIP
;
A
#
# COMPACT_ATOMS: atom_id res chain seq x y z
N MET A 1 -24.54 11.25 -1.24
CA MET A 1 -23.96 9.93 -1.00
C MET A 1 -23.76 9.68 0.49
N LYS A 2 -23.76 8.42 0.93
CA LYS A 2 -23.30 8.07 2.28
C LYS A 2 -21.78 8.01 2.33
N ALA A 3 -21.17 8.49 3.42
CA ALA A 3 -19.74 8.45 3.65
C ALA A 3 -19.44 8.28 5.15
N VAL A 4 -18.25 7.75 5.47
CA VAL A 4 -17.67 7.81 6.82
C VAL A 4 -16.59 8.89 6.81
N LEU A 5 -16.83 9.93 7.59
CA LEU A 5 -15.98 11.11 7.64
C LEU A 5 -15.67 11.52 9.08
N PHE A 6 -14.72 12.44 9.26
CA PHE A 6 -14.47 13.10 10.54
C PHE A 6 -14.31 14.62 10.33
N ARG A 7 -14.65 15.39 11.38
CA ARG A 7 -14.60 16.85 11.39
C ARG A 7 -13.47 17.42 12.25
N GLN A 8 -12.86 16.56 13.05
CA GLN A 8 -11.69 16.87 13.89
C GLN A 8 -10.88 15.59 14.10
N HIS A 9 -9.59 15.73 14.33
CA HIS A 9 -8.74 14.59 14.69
C HIS A 9 -9.13 14.00 16.05
N GLY A 10 -9.00 12.70 16.23
CA GLY A 10 -9.35 11.99 17.46
C GLY A 10 -9.29 10.48 17.35
N GLY A 11 -9.86 9.80 18.35
CA GLY A 11 -10.06 8.36 18.36
C GLY A 11 -11.15 7.91 17.38
N PRO A 12 -11.49 6.58 17.40
CA PRO A 12 -12.51 6.04 16.46
C PRO A 12 -13.90 6.68 16.63
N GLU A 13 -14.17 7.30 17.76
CA GLU A 13 -15.43 8.00 18.09
C GLU A 13 -15.71 9.24 17.21
N VAL A 14 -14.68 9.80 16.55
CA VAL A 14 -14.87 10.97 15.67
C VAL A 14 -15.37 10.58 14.26
N LEU A 15 -15.45 9.28 13.95
CA LEU A 15 -15.95 8.80 12.67
C LEU A 15 -17.48 8.81 12.64
N GLU A 16 -18.02 9.53 11.66
CA GLU A 16 -19.47 9.71 11.45
C GLU A 16 -19.88 9.07 10.13
N HIS A 17 -20.83 8.12 10.15
CA HIS A 17 -21.48 7.64 8.93
C HIS A 17 -22.68 8.56 8.63
N THR A 18 -22.56 9.41 7.62
CA THR A 18 -23.50 10.48 7.35
C THR A 18 -23.67 10.78 5.86
N ASP A 19 -24.59 11.68 5.52
CA ASP A 19 -24.72 12.21 4.16
C ASP A 19 -23.61 13.21 3.86
N PHE A 20 -23.07 13.12 2.65
CA PHE A 20 -22.07 14.04 2.11
C PHE A 20 -22.34 14.30 0.62
N PRO A 21 -22.02 15.47 0.06
CA PRO A 21 -22.18 15.73 -1.36
C PRO A 21 -21.43 14.68 -2.21
N THR A 22 -22.10 14.19 -3.25
CA THR A 22 -21.42 13.34 -4.25
C THR A 22 -20.41 14.20 -5.02
N PRO A 23 -19.15 13.75 -5.20
CA PRO A 23 -18.18 14.51 -5.96
C PRO A 23 -18.56 14.57 -7.44
N GLU A 24 -18.29 15.71 -8.09
CA GLU A 24 -18.39 15.83 -9.53
C GLU A 24 -17.01 15.58 -10.16
N PRO A 25 -16.91 14.70 -11.18
CA PRO A 25 -15.64 14.45 -11.84
C PRO A 25 -15.17 15.69 -12.60
N LYS A 26 -13.86 16.01 -12.51
CA LYS A 26 -13.22 17.03 -13.31
C LYS A 26 -12.86 16.49 -14.70
N PRO A 27 -12.54 17.34 -15.69
CA PRO A 27 -12.03 16.87 -16.97
C PRO A 27 -10.85 15.89 -16.80
N GLY A 28 -10.94 14.70 -17.39
CA GLY A 28 -9.98 13.61 -17.27
C GLY A 28 -10.17 12.71 -16.03
N GLU A 29 -11.24 12.94 -15.25
CA GLU A 29 -11.60 12.08 -14.10
C GLU A 29 -12.83 11.22 -14.42
N ALA A 30 -12.96 10.15 -13.64
CA ALA A 30 -14.15 9.32 -13.61
C ALA A 30 -14.76 9.31 -12.20
N LEU A 31 -16.09 9.29 -12.14
CA LEU A 31 -16.85 9.03 -10.93
C LEU A 31 -17.01 7.52 -10.77
N ILE A 32 -16.51 7.00 -9.66
CA ILE A 32 -16.58 5.57 -9.34
C ILE A 32 -17.62 5.36 -8.26
N ARG A 33 -18.59 4.49 -8.51
CA ARG A 33 -19.46 3.93 -7.48
C ARG A 33 -18.68 2.82 -6.79
N LEU A 34 -18.25 3.08 -5.57
CA LEU A 34 -17.50 2.13 -4.77
C LEU A 34 -18.39 0.97 -4.30
N ARG A 35 -17.82 -0.22 -4.30
CA ARG A 35 -18.42 -1.45 -3.74
C ARG A 35 -17.56 -2.04 -2.63
N ALA A 36 -16.27 -1.72 -2.65
CA ALA A 36 -15.32 -2.15 -1.65
C ALA A 36 -14.29 -1.05 -1.36
N ALA A 37 -13.94 -0.92 -0.10
CA ALA A 37 -12.75 -0.21 0.36
C ALA A 37 -11.94 -1.13 1.27
N SER A 38 -10.68 -0.79 1.54
CA SER A 38 -9.85 -1.59 2.44
C SER A 38 -9.01 -0.71 3.35
N LEU A 39 -8.83 -1.18 4.59
CA LEU A 39 -8.18 -0.42 5.64
C LEU A 39 -6.65 -0.50 5.57
N ASN A 40 -6.01 0.62 5.89
CA ASN A 40 -4.58 0.74 6.09
C ASN A 40 -4.29 1.41 7.44
N ARG A 41 -3.10 1.16 8.03
CA ARG A 41 -2.70 1.85 9.27
C ARG A 41 -2.66 3.37 9.10
N MET A 42 -2.35 3.81 7.90
CA MET A 42 -2.37 5.21 7.53
C MET A 42 -3.73 5.86 7.86
N ASP A 43 -4.86 5.19 7.60
CA ASP A 43 -6.19 5.74 7.88
C ASP A 43 -6.36 6.10 9.36
N VAL A 44 -5.86 5.22 10.25
CA VAL A 44 -5.89 5.49 11.70
C VAL A 44 -4.94 6.63 12.07
N MET A 45 -3.76 6.70 11.45
CA MET A 45 -2.79 7.78 11.69
C MET A 45 -3.34 9.12 11.22
N VAL A 46 -3.95 9.18 10.02
CA VAL A 46 -4.60 10.39 9.48
C VAL A 46 -5.73 10.85 10.38
N ARG A 47 -6.59 9.93 10.82
CA ARG A 47 -7.68 10.26 11.76
C ARG A 47 -7.14 10.83 13.08
N ASN A 48 -6.08 10.23 13.64
CA ASN A 48 -5.45 10.72 14.87
C ASN A 48 -4.75 12.06 14.66
N GLY A 49 -4.28 12.33 13.44
CA GLY A 49 -3.50 13.50 13.09
C GLY A 49 -2.04 13.45 13.54
N TRP A 50 -1.22 14.26 12.92
CA TRP A 50 0.17 14.51 13.33
C TRP A 50 0.56 15.95 13.02
N GLN A 51 1.61 16.44 13.66
CA GLN A 51 2.09 17.80 13.46
C GLN A 51 2.46 18.04 11.98
N GLY A 52 1.83 19.05 11.38
CA GLY A 52 2.06 19.44 9.99
C GLY A 52 1.07 18.84 8.98
N LEU A 53 0.24 17.87 9.38
CA LEU A 53 -0.84 17.39 8.52
C LEU A 53 -1.89 18.48 8.32
N LYS A 54 -2.17 18.81 7.06
CA LYS A 54 -3.20 19.79 6.69
C LYS A 54 -4.26 19.10 5.86
N LEU A 55 -5.49 19.07 6.37
CA LEU A 55 -6.63 18.45 5.71
C LEU A 55 -7.75 19.46 5.48
N GLU A 56 -8.48 19.28 4.40
CA GLU A 56 -9.79 19.92 4.21
C GLU A 56 -10.83 19.12 5.00
N LEU A 57 -11.36 19.69 6.06
CA LEU A 57 -12.41 19.09 6.88
C LEU A 57 -13.81 19.52 6.40
N PRO A 58 -14.83 18.66 6.46
CA PRO A 58 -14.78 17.26 6.84
C PRO A 58 -13.93 16.42 5.89
N HIS A 59 -13.20 15.41 6.43
CA HIS A 59 -12.34 14.54 5.65
C HIS A 59 -12.86 13.10 5.61
N ILE A 60 -12.69 12.44 4.46
CA ILE A 60 -13.05 11.04 4.21
C ILE A 60 -11.76 10.25 4.06
N LEU A 61 -11.61 9.20 4.86
CA LEU A 61 -10.46 8.29 4.84
C LEU A 61 -10.56 7.26 3.70
N GLY A 62 -9.52 6.42 3.61
CA GLY A 62 -9.47 5.26 2.72
C GLY A 62 -8.67 5.51 1.45
N ALA A 63 -7.58 4.74 1.30
CA ALA A 63 -6.75 4.76 0.10
C ALA A 63 -7.18 3.69 -0.91
N ASP A 64 -7.60 2.53 -0.42
CA ASP A 64 -7.98 1.40 -1.25
C ASP A 64 -9.47 1.45 -1.61
N GLY A 65 -9.77 1.31 -2.90
CA GLY A 65 -11.15 1.25 -3.38
C GLY A 65 -11.28 0.49 -4.68
N ALA A 66 -12.40 -0.23 -4.82
CA ALA A 66 -12.80 -0.89 -6.05
C ALA A 66 -14.31 -0.72 -6.27
N GLY A 67 -14.74 -0.63 -7.51
CA GLY A 67 -16.13 -0.38 -7.84
C GLY A 67 -16.38 -0.33 -9.33
N GLU A 68 -17.40 0.42 -9.73
CA GLU A 68 -17.91 0.53 -11.09
C GLU A 68 -17.86 1.98 -11.57
N ILE A 69 -17.43 2.23 -12.79
CA ILE A 69 -17.45 3.56 -13.40
C ILE A 69 -18.90 3.99 -13.67
N GLN A 70 -19.31 5.11 -13.07
CA GLN A 70 -20.66 5.66 -13.25
C GLN A 70 -20.69 6.83 -14.26
N GLU A 71 -19.62 7.61 -14.29
CA GLU A 71 -19.50 8.79 -15.16
C GLU A 71 -18.04 8.95 -15.56
N ILE A 72 -17.80 9.36 -16.79
CA ILE A 72 -16.49 9.77 -17.32
C ILE A 72 -16.61 11.19 -17.82
N ARG A 73 -15.75 12.08 -17.35
CA ARG A 73 -15.62 13.41 -17.91
C ARG A 73 -14.33 13.50 -18.73
N GLU A 74 -14.50 13.43 -20.03
CA GLU A 74 -13.37 13.52 -20.96
C GLU A 74 -12.62 14.85 -20.81
N LEU A 75 -11.34 14.85 -21.20
CA LEU A 75 -10.60 16.09 -21.38
C LEU A 75 -11.25 16.86 -22.52
N GLU A 76 -11.59 18.14 -22.30
CA GLU A 76 -12.00 19.01 -23.39
C GLU A 76 -10.87 19.01 -24.42
N SER A 77 -11.19 18.61 -25.66
CA SER A 77 -10.27 18.74 -26.78
C SER A 77 -10.11 20.23 -27.06
N ASP A 78 -9.13 20.89 -26.43
CA ASP A 78 -8.69 22.20 -26.87
C ASP A 78 -8.26 22.07 -28.31
N GLY A 79 -9.06 22.63 -29.21
CA GLY A 79 -8.76 22.70 -30.68
C GLY A 79 -7.40 23.36 -30.86
N GLY A 80 -6.36 22.57 -30.86
CA GLY A 80 -5.01 22.78 -31.30
C GLY A 80 -4.50 24.24 -31.35
N ARG A 81 -4.34 24.93 -30.22
CA ARG A 81 -3.46 26.08 -30.11
C ARG A 81 -2.64 26.00 -28.84
N VAL A 82 -1.48 25.34 -28.92
CA VAL A 82 -0.40 25.53 -27.99
C VAL A 82 0.14 26.94 -28.17
N ALA A 83 0.02 27.83 -27.19
CA ALA A 83 0.60 29.15 -27.24
C ALA A 83 2.14 29.05 -27.41
N PRO A 84 2.78 29.85 -28.27
CA PRO A 84 4.23 29.84 -28.44
C PRO A 84 4.89 30.34 -27.19
N GLY A 85 5.51 29.44 -26.41
CA GLY A 85 6.22 29.75 -25.15
C GLY A 85 5.91 28.79 -24.00
N ASP A 86 4.81 28.11 -24.04
CA ASP A 86 4.53 27.03 -23.11
C ASP A 86 5.28 25.76 -23.59
N ARG A 87 6.42 25.50 -22.97
CA ARG A 87 7.06 24.18 -23.05
C ARG A 87 6.25 23.21 -22.21
N GLY A 88 4.96 23.14 -22.52
CA GLY A 88 4.11 22.03 -22.14
C GLY A 88 4.69 20.81 -22.82
N GLY A 89 5.55 20.09 -22.11
CA GLY A 89 5.96 18.77 -22.53
C GLY A 89 4.68 18.00 -22.75
N ALA A 90 4.29 17.84 -24.04
CA ALA A 90 3.22 16.97 -24.42
C ALA A 90 3.50 15.66 -23.67
N TYR A 91 2.66 15.35 -22.70
CA TYR A 91 2.60 14.03 -22.10
C TYR A 91 2.53 13.07 -23.27
N ARG A 92 3.66 12.49 -23.67
CA ARG A 92 3.66 11.42 -24.64
C ARG A 92 2.88 10.32 -23.94
N ASP A 93 1.61 10.28 -24.25
CA ASP A 93 0.77 9.14 -24.00
C ASP A 93 1.52 7.94 -24.57
N HIS A 94 2.21 7.22 -23.70
CA HIS A 94 2.79 5.95 -24.07
C HIS A 94 1.58 5.14 -24.51
N LYS A 95 1.49 4.97 -25.83
CA LYS A 95 0.44 4.33 -26.59
C LYS A 95 -0.50 3.53 -25.72
N ASN A 96 -1.73 4.01 -25.61
CA ASN A 96 -2.91 3.43 -24.98
C ASN A 96 -2.82 1.91 -24.82
N GLU A 97 -2.21 1.43 -23.71
CA GLU A 97 -2.33 0.05 -23.27
C GLU A 97 -3.51 -0.11 -22.28
N ASN A 98 -4.17 0.99 -21.96
CA ASN A 98 -5.45 0.94 -21.28
C ASN A 98 -6.50 0.56 -22.32
N ARG A 99 -7.01 -0.67 -22.24
CA ARG A 99 -8.32 -1.00 -22.78
C ARG A 99 -9.23 0.18 -22.45
N GLU A 100 -9.88 0.76 -23.45
CA GLU A 100 -10.77 1.91 -23.24
C GLU A 100 -11.66 1.66 -22.04
N LEU A 101 -11.60 2.58 -21.06
CA LEU A 101 -12.45 2.53 -19.90
C LEU A 101 -13.82 3.05 -20.31
N GLU A 102 -14.86 2.31 -19.95
CA GLU A 102 -16.25 2.62 -20.27
C GLU A 102 -17.09 2.68 -18.98
N ILE A 103 -18.21 3.41 -19.06
CA ILE A 103 -19.21 3.38 -18.00
C ILE A 103 -19.69 1.93 -17.80
N GLY A 104 -19.78 1.49 -16.56
CA GLY A 104 -20.11 0.11 -16.18
C GLY A 104 -18.90 -0.83 -16.05
N ASP A 105 -17.68 -0.36 -16.36
CA ASP A 105 -16.48 -1.16 -16.11
C ASP A 105 -16.19 -1.30 -14.60
N HIS A 106 -15.82 -2.51 -14.19
CA HIS A 106 -15.26 -2.76 -12.87
C HIS A 106 -13.82 -2.29 -12.82
N VAL A 107 -13.47 -1.54 -11.79
CA VAL A 107 -12.13 -0.95 -11.65
C VAL A 107 -11.63 -1.02 -10.21
N VAL A 108 -10.30 -1.04 -10.08
CA VAL A 108 -9.60 -0.79 -8.81
C VAL A 108 -8.75 0.47 -8.94
N ILE A 109 -8.66 1.21 -7.85
CA ILE A 109 -8.03 2.54 -7.81
C ILE A 109 -6.59 2.43 -7.34
N ASN A 110 -5.66 3.04 -8.09
CA ASN A 110 -4.35 3.39 -7.58
C ASN A 110 -4.45 4.71 -6.80
N ALA A 111 -4.27 4.63 -5.49
CA ALA A 111 -4.40 5.77 -4.59
C ALA A 111 -3.30 6.85 -4.77
N ASN A 112 -2.23 6.55 -5.50
CA ASN A 112 -1.06 7.40 -5.69
C ASN A 112 -1.34 8.49 -6.73
N LEU A 113 -1.47 9.75 -6.32
CA LEU A 113 -1.86 10.88 -7.16
C LEU A 113 -0.67 11.79 -7.46
N GLY A 114 0.05 11.52 -8.54
CA GLY A 114 1.11 12.37 -9.06
C GLY A 114 0.56 13.52 -9.93
N CYS A 115 1.24 14.68 -9.92
CA CYS A 115 0.81 15.87 -10.67
C CYS A 115 0.91 15.75 -12.19
N GLY A 116 1.64 14.76 -12.71
CA GLY A 116 1.79 14.48 -14.14
C GLY A 116 2.77 15.38 -14.89
N ARG A 117 3.34 16.44 -14.25
CA ARG A 117 4.15 17.48 -14.95
C ARG A 117 5.53 17.77 -14.34
N CYS A 118 5.84 17.29 -13.14
CA CYS A 118 7.18 17.45 -12.57
C CYS A 118 8.16 16.43 -13.17
N GLU A 119 9.45 16.65 -12.97
CA GLU A 119 10.50 15.78 -13.49
C GLU A 119 10.30 14.30 -13.17
N PHE A 120 9.89 13.97 -11.94
CA PHE A 120 9.62 12.59 -11.53
C PHE A 120 8.42 11.98 -12.26
N CYS A 121 7.33 12.73 -12.41
CA CYS A 121 6.16 12.25 -13.14
C CYS A 121 6.46 12.03 -14.63
N LEU A 122 7.25 12.92 -15.25
CA LEU A 122 7.66 12.80 -16.65
C LEU A 122 8.61 11.63 -16.88
N ASP A 123 9.39 11.24 -15.84
CA ASP A 123 10.27 10.06 -15.82
C ASP A 123 9.56 8.76 -15.41
N GLY A 124 8.22 8.79 -15.24
CA GLY A 124 7.43 7.63 -14.83
C GLY A 124 7.57 7.24 -13.36
N LYS A 125 8.20 8.09 -12.54
CA LYS A 125 8.40 7.92 -11.10
C LYS A 125 7.39 8.75 -10.30
N ASP A 126 6.12 8.59 -10.60
CA ASP A 126 5.03 9.39 -10.05
C ASP A 126 4.86 9.27 -8.54
N ASN A 127 5.34 8.20 -7.93
CA ASN A 127 5.43 8.05 -6.47
C ASN A 127 6.48 8.97 -5.81
N LEU A 128 7.37 9.59 -6.60
CA LEU A 128 8.32 10.63 -6.14
C LEU A 128 7.86 12.04 -6.52
N CYS A 129 6.62 12.22 -6.92
CA CYS A 129 6.09 13.50 -7.38
C CYS A 129 6.29 14.62 -6.35
N LEU A 130 6.76 15.79 -6.81
CA LEU A 130 6.96 16.97 -5.95
C LEU A 130 5.66 17.55 -5.37
N ASN A 131 4.55 17.32 -6.05
CA ASN A 131 3.20 17.69 -5.60
C ASN A 131 2.34 16.42 -5.48
N TRP A 132 2.82 15.53 -4.64
CA TRP A 132 2.22 14.21 -4.42
C TRP A 132 1.02 14.28 -3.49
N HIS A 133 -0.02 13.55 -3.83
CA HIS A 133 -1.18 13.32 -2.99
C HIS A 133 -1.50 11.82 -2.89
N LEU A 134 -2.14 11.46 -1.81
CA LEU A 134 -2.64 10.09 -1.60
C LEU A 134 -4.11 10.17 -1.18
N LEU A 135 -4.94 9.37 -1.82
CA LEU A 135 -6.34 9.20 -1.46
C LEU A 135 -6.48 8.80 0.01
N GLY A 136 -7.38 9.44 0.72
CA GLY A 136 -7.65 9.20 2.13
C GLY A 136 -6.60 9.73 3.09
N GLU A 137 -5.46 10.24 2.59
CA GLU A 137 -4.44 10.91 3.40
C GLU A 137 -4.50 12.43 3.22
N THR A 138 -4.11 12.93 2.05
CA THR A 138 -4.04 14.38 1.77
C THR A 138 -5.24 14.90 0.99
N VAL A 139 -6.02 14.02 0.41
CA VAL A 139 -7.31 14.29 -0.25
C VAL A 139 -8.34 13.28 0.21
N ARG A 140 -9.64 13.58 0.06
CA ARG A 140 -10.74 12.69 0.45
C ARG A 140 -10.63 11.36 -0.25
N GLY A 141 -10.91 10.27 0.48
CA GLY A 141 -10.69 8.89 0.08
C GLY A 141 -11.96 8.09 -0.20
N THR A 142 -11.85 6.80 0.03
CA THR A 142 -12.78 5.76 -0.45
C THR A 142 -13.79 5.25 0.59
N TYR A 143 -13.83 5.82 1.82
CA TYR A 143 -14.87 5.45 2.79
C TYR A 143 -16.20 6.15 2.48
N ALA A 144 -16.68 5.98 1.26
CA ALA A 144 -17.89 6.60 0.72
C ALA A 144 -18.50 5.77 -0.39
N GLU A 145 -19.74 6.04 -0.78
CA GLU A 145 -20.38 5.40 -1.92
C GLU A 145 -19.77 5.79 -3.26
N PHE A 146 -19.19 7.00 -3.36
CA PHE A 146 -18.61 7.51 -4.60
C PHE A 146 -17.28 8.23 -4.33
N VAL A 147 -16.39 8.13 -5.32
CA VAL A 147 -15.14 8.91 -5.36
C VAL A 147 -14.86 9.35 -6.80
N SER A 148 -14.33 10.57 -6.99
CA SER A 148 -13.82 11.02 -8.29
C SER A 148 -12.29 10.91 -8.29
N VAL A 149 -11.75 10.28 -9.35
CA VAL A 149 -10.30 10.06 -9.50
C VAL A 149 -9.89 10.23 -10.97
N PRO A 150 -8.63 10.64 -11.25
CA PRO A 150 -8.12 10.67 -12.61
C PRO A 150 -8.19 9.29 -13.27
N MET A 151 -8.69 9.21 -14.50
CA MET A 151 -8.86 7.94 -15.25
C MET A 151 -7.55 7.13 -15.33
N LYS A 152 -6.41 7.80 -15.43
CA LYS A 152 -5.08 7.16 -15.45
C LYS A 152 -4.74 6.36 -14.18
N GLN A 153 -5.48 6.55 -13.10
CA GLN A 153 -5.31 5.84 -11.82
C GLN A 153 -6.22 4.62 -11.69
N LEU A 154 -6.96 4.30 -12.74
CA LEU A 154 -7.87 3.16 -12.75
C LEU A 154 -7.22 1.98 -13.47
N TYR A 155 -7.37 0.80 -12.87
CA TYR A 155 -7.06 -0.47 -13.50
C TYR A 155 -8.37 -1.24 -13.74
N LYS A 156 -8.64 -1.58 -15.00
CA LYS A 156 -9.84 -2.35 -15.40
C LYS A 156 -9.74 -3.78 -14.92
N LEU A 157 -10.76 -4.22 -14.22
CA LEU A 157 -10.89 -5.58 -13.71
C LEU A 157 -11.77 -6.45 -14.64
N PRO A 158 -11.56 -7.77 -14.67
CA PRO A 158 -12.57 -8.68 -15.21
C PRO A 158 -13.91 -8.49 -14.47
N ARG A 159 -15.03 -8.62 -15.17
CA ARG A 159 -16.38 -8.38 -14.58
C ARG A 159 -16.72 -9.29 -13.41
N ASP A 160 -16.17 -10.49 -13.40
CA ASP A 160 -16.36 -11.52 -12.38
C ASP A 160 -15.30 -11.48 -11.26
N PHE A 161 -14.36 -10.53 -11.31
CA PHE A 161 -13.35 -10.40 -10.27
C PHE A 161 -13.94 -9.82 -8.99
N ASP A 162 -13.59 -10.43 -7.85
CA ASP A 162 -14.04 -9.99 -6.52
C ASP A 162 -13.49 -8.62 -6.16
N LEU A 163 -14.37 -7.61 -6.05
CA LEU A 163 -14.00 -6.23 -5.75
C LEU A 163 -13.43 -6.06 -4.33
N GLN A 164 -13.80 -6.92 -3.37
CA GLN A 164 -13.20 -6.92 -2.04
C GLN A 164 -11.73 -7.34 -2.12
N GLN A 165 -11.41 -8.37 -2.90
CA GLN A 165 -10.02 -8.77 -3.14
C GLN A 165 -9.24 -7.69 -3.90
N ALA A 166 -9.85 -7.05 -4.90
CA ALA A 166 -9.21 -5.97 -5.63
C ALA A 166 -8.81 -4.80 -4.71
N ALA A 167 -9.76 -4.31 -3.89
CA ALA A 167 -9.49 -3.27 -2.90
C ALA A 167 -8.43 -3.70 -1.87
N ALA A 168 -8.49 -4.94 -1.40
CA ALA A 168 -7.52 -5.47 -0.44
C ALA A 168 -6.09 -5.57 -1.00
N ALA A 169 -5.94 -5.77 -2.30
CA ALA A 169 -4.64 -5.87 -2.95
C ALA A 169 -3.99 -4.51 -3.22
N ALA A 170 -4.77 -3.51 -3.59
CA ALA A 170 -4.30 -2.30 -4.26
C ALA A 170 -3.07 -1.65 -3.61
N LEU A 171 -3.16 -1.15 -2.39
CA LEU A 171 -2.06 -0.43 -1.76
C LEU A 171 -0.93 -1.36 -1.30
N VAL A 172 -1.27 -2.47 -0.64
CA VAL A 172 -0.27 -3.28 0.06
C VAL A 172 0.63 -4.07 -0.87
N PHE A 173 0.10 -4.58 -2.00
CA PHE A 173 0.91 -5.33 -2.96
C PHE A 173 1.81 -4.41 -3.77
N GLN A 174 1.32 -3.24 -4.24
CA GLN A 174 2.17 -2.29 -4.95
C GLN A 174 3.30 -1.75 -4.05
N THR A 175 3.00 -1.45 -2.78
CA THR A 175 3.99 -0.98 -1.80
C THR A 175 5.04 -2.06 -1.53
N ALA A 176 4.62 -3.30 -1.32
CA ALA A 176 5.54 -4.42 -1.11
C ALA A 176 6.36 -4.74 -2.36
N TRP A 177 5.77 -4.67 -3.55
CA TRP A 177 6.46 -4.86 -4.83
C TRP A 177 7.57 -3.83 -5.04
N HIS A 178 7.22 -2.54 -4.95
CA HIS A 178 8.20 -1.46 -5.08
C HIS A 178 9.35 -1.61 -4.07
N SER A 179 9.02 -1.95 -2.82
CA SER A 179 10.01 -2.17 -1.77
C SER A 179 10.95 -3.34 -2.07
N LEU A 180 10.41 -4.50 -2.45
CA LEU A 180 11.20 -5.73 -2.65
C LEU A 180 11.90 -5.77 -4.01
N VAL A 181 11.19 -5.38 -5.09
CA VAL A 181 11.68 -5.51 -6.46
C VAL A 181 12.52 -4.29 -6.83
N THR A 182 11.93 -3.10 -6.84
CA THR A 182 12.58 -1.90 -7.37
C THR A 182 13.61 -1.34 -6.42
N ARG A 183 13.27 -1.19 -5.15
CA ARG A 183 14.20 -0.63 -4.15
C ARG A 183 15.15 -1.67 -3.61
N GLY A 184 14.63 -2.84 -3.29
CA GLY A 184 15.37 -3.92 -2.67
C GLY A 184 16.17 -4.77 -3.66
N GLY A 185 15.74 -4.87 -4.91
CA GLY A 185 16.39 -5.71 -5.92
C GLY A 185 16.49 -7.18 -5.49
N VAL A 186 15.44 -7.71 -4.87
CA VAL A 186 15.42 -9.10 -4.37
C VAL A 186 15.54 -10.08 -5.54
N GLN A 187 16.46 -11.03 -5.43
CA GLN A 187 16.76 -12.00 -6.46
C GLN A 187 16.40 -13.43 -6.03
N LYS A 188 16.20 -14.30 -7.01
CA LYS A 188 16.02 -15.73 -6.79
C LYS A 188 17.19 -16.31 -5.98
N GLY A 189 16.86 -17.11 -4.96
CA GLY A 189 17.85 -17.77 -4.08
C GLY A 189 18.30 -16.90 -2.89
N GLU A 190 17.95 -15.63 -2.83
CA GLU A 190 18.17 -14.81 -1.63
C GLU A 190 17.28 -15.26 -0.47
N THR A 191 17.69 -14.93 0.75
CA THR A 191 16.90 -15.13 1.96
C THR A 191 16.37 -13.78 2.42
N VAL A 192 15.04 -13.65 2.51
CA VAL A 192 14.33 -12.45 2.95
C VAL A 192 13.73 -12.69 4.33
N LEU A 193 14.04 -11.82 5.29
CA LEU A 193 13.40 -11.79 6.60
C LEU A 193 12.27 -10.77 6.59
N ILE A 194 11.09 -11.16 7.10
CA ILE A 194 9.93 -10.27 7.25
C ILE A 194 9.62 -10.14 8.75
N VAL A 195 9.67 -8.92 9.26
CA VAL A 195 9.41 -8.61 10.67
C VAL A 195 7.93 -8.28 10.86
N GLY A 196 7.21 -9.21 11.49
CA GLY A 196 5.77 -9.16 11.71
C GLY A 196 5.00 -10.10 10.75
N ALA A 197 4.14 -10.95 11.31
CA ALA A 197 3.48 -12.02 10.54
C ALA A 197 2.15 -11.59 9.89
N GLY A 198 1.45 -10.54 10.36
CA GLY A 198 0.01 -10.39 10.07
C GLY A 198 -0.41 -9.10 9.36
N GLY A 199 0.48 -8.13 9.14
CA GLY A 199 0.12 -6.88 8.45
C GLY A 199 -0.05 -7.08 6.94
N GLY A 200 -0.87 -6.25 6.30
CA GLY A 200 -1.15 -6.36 4.87
C GLY A 200 0.10 -6.31 3.98
N VAL A 201 1.00 -5.33 4.22
CA VAL A 201 2.29 -5.25 3.49
C VAL A 201 3.16 -6.49 3.75
N ASN A 202 3.14 -7.03 4.97
CA ASN A 202 3.94 -8.20 5.32
C ASN A 202 3.43 -9.47 4.64
N THR A 203 2.10 -9.68 4.61
CA THR A 203 1.49 -10.83 3.91
C THR A 203 1.69 -10.74 2.39
N ALA A 204 1.68 -9.54 1.82
CA ALA A 204 2.06 -9.30 0.44
C ALA A 204 3.54 -9.57 0.21
N SER A 205 4.42 -9.10 1.11
CA SER A 205 5.87 -9.30 1.01
C SER A 205 6.26 -10.79 1.05
N ILE A 206 5.59 -11.61 1.86
CA ILE A 206 5.82 -13.07 1.88
C ILE A 206 5.56 -13.66 0.50
N GLN A 207 4.39 -13.37 -0.08
CA GLN A 207 4.00 -13.92 -1.38
C GLN A 207 4.90 -13.41 -2.51
N ILE A 208 5.23 -12.13 -2.53
CA ILE A 208 6.11 -11.53 -3.55
C ILE A 208 7.52 -12.12 -3.45
N ALA A 209 8.10 -12.23 -2.25
CA ALA A 209 9.42 -12.85 -2.07
C ALA A 209 9.42 -14.31 -2.55
N LYS A 210 8.36 -15.07 -2.26
CA LYS A 210 8.20 -16.45 -2.80
C LYS A 210 8.05 -16.46 -4.31
N TYR A 211 7.26 -15.56 -4.89
CA TYR A 211 7.10 -15.42 -6.34
C TYR A 211 8.45 -15.14 -7.04
N LEU A 212 9.33 -14.36 -6.40
CA LEU A 212 10.68 -14.08 -6.87
C LEU A 212 11.66 -15.25 -6.67
N GLY A 213 11.23 -16.33 -6.01
CA GLY A 213 12.08 -17.49 -5.72
C GLY A 213 13.03 -17.31 -4.54
N ALA A 214 12.74 -16.40 -3.64
CA ALA A 214 13.48 -16.21 -2.40
C ALA A 214 13.04 -17.20 -1.32
N ARG A 215 13.94 -17.49 -0.37
CA ARG A 215 13.62 -18.15 0.90
C ARG A 215 13.10 -17.11 1.89
N VAL A 216 11.98 -17.38 2.56
CA VAL A 216 11.29 -16.43 3.42
C VAL A 216 11.35 -16.88 4.89
N ILE A 217 11.89 -16.02 5.74
CA ILE A 217 11.86 -16.16 7.20
C ILE A 217 10.89 -15.12 7.74
N VAL A 218 9.99 -15.51 8.67
CA VAL A 218 9.05 -14.58 9.32
C VAL A 218 9.28 -14.59 10.83
N VAL A 219 9.45 -13.39 11.39
CA VAL A 219 9.49 -13.17 12.85
C VAL A 219 8.18 -12.59 13.31
N GLY A 220 7.53 -13.22 14.27
CA GLY A 220 6.23 -12.78 14.82
C GLY A 220 6.11 -12.97 16.31
N SER A 221 5.17 -12.26 16.94
CA SER A 221 4.85 -12.35 18.38
C SER A 221 3.61 -13.20 18.68
N ASN A 222 2.93 -13.69 17.66
CA ASN A 222 1.70 -14.48 17.79
C ASN A 222 1.84 -15.78 17.01
N ALA A 223 1.77 -16.92 17.70
CA ALA A 223 1.96 -18.24 17.10
C ALA A 223 0.96 -18.53 15.98
N LYS A 224 -0.33 -18.24 16.19
CA LYS A 224 -1.37 -18.45 15.19
C LYS A 224 -1.11 -17.65 13.89
N LYS A 225 -0.65 -16.40 14.02
CA LYS A 225 -0.29 -15.58 12.84
C LYS A 225 0.96 -16.10 12.13
N LEU A 226 1.90 -16.72 12.84
CA LEU A 226 3.05 -17.39 12.23
C LEU A 226 2.63 -18.62 11.43
N GLU A 227 1.75 -19.47 11.98
CA GLU A 227 1.17 -20.62 11.25
C GLU A 227 0.44 -20.18 9.99
N MET A 228 -0.32 -19.07 10.07
CA MET A 228 -0.97 -18.49 8.89
C MET A 228 0.06 -17.92 7.89
N ALA A 229 1.20 -17.36 8.35
CA ALA A 229 2.28 -16.91 7.47
C ALA A 229 2.93 -18.08 6.72
N GLU A 230 3.06 -19.25 7.35
CA GLU A 230 3.53 -20.48 6.70
C GLU A 230 2.60 -20.88 5.56
N SER A 231 1.27 -20.85 5.78
CA SER A 231 0.29 -21.24 4.76
C SER A 231 0.32 -20.36 3.50
N ILE A 232 0.90 -19.15 3.57
CA ILE A 232 1.07 -18.24 2.42
C ILE A 232 2.51 -18.19 1.90
N GLY A 233 3.41 -19.08 2.38
CA GLY A 233 4.71 -19.31 1.80
C GLY A 233 5.93 -18.97 2.67
N ALA A 234 5.78 -18.68 3.96
CA ALA A 234 6.94 -18.56 4.83
C ALA A 234 7.63 -19.93 5.02
N ASP A 235 8.95 -19.98 4.85
CA ASP A 235 9.74 -21.24 4.96
C ASP A 235 10.23 -21.49 6.39
N ILE A 236 10.45 -20.42 7.17
CA ILE A 236 10.92 -20.53 8.56
C ILE A 236 10.15 -19.51 9.41
N LEU A 237 9.70 -19.97 10.56
CA LEU A 237 8.97 -19.18 11.53
C LEU A 237 9.80 -18.99 12.80
N ILE A 238 9.92 -17.75 13.26
CA ILE A 238 10.62 -17.42 14.52
C ILE A 238 9.66 -16.71 15.45
N TYR A 239 9.38 -17.35 16.59
CA TYR A 239 8.47 -16.84 17.60
C TYR A 239 9.21 -15.97 18.61
N ARG A 240 9.23 -14.64 18.38
CA ARG A 240 10.01 -13.68 19.17
C ARG A 240 9.66 -13.64 20.66
N SER A 241 8.48 -14.10 21.08
CA SER A 241 8.12 -14.18 22.49
C SER A 241 8.84 -15.30 23.24
N LYS A 242 9.45 -16.24 22.50
CA LYS A 242 10.30 -17.32 23.05
C LYS A 242 11.78 -17.04 22.85
N GLU A 243 12.14 -16.06 22.04
CA GLU A 243 13.50 -15.73 21.63
C GLU A 243 13.75 -14.24 21.92
N GLU A 244 14.35 -13.93 23.06
CA GLU A 244 14.66 -12.55 23.46
C GLU A 244 15.50 -11.82 22.40
N ASP A 245 16.52 -12.49 21.86
CA ASP A 245 17.29 -12.04 20.70
C ASP A 245 16.97 -12.89 19.46
N TRP A 246 15.84 -12.58 18.83
CA TRP A 246 15.42 -13.28 17.61
C TRP A 246 16.40 -13.09 16.44
N SER A 247 17.26 -12.06 16.45
CA SER A 247 18.29 -11.89 15.42
C SER A 247 19.33 -13.01 15.45
N LYS A 248 19.63 -13.55 16.65
CA LYS A 248 20.48 -14.73 16.83
C LYS A 248 19.82 -15.99 16.27
N ALA A 249 18.51 -16.16 16.49
CA ALA A 249 17.76 -17.28 15.93
C ALA A 249 17.77 -17.23 14.39
N VAL A 250 17.56 -16.05 13.78
CA VAL A 250 17.68 -15.85 12.32
C VAL A 250 19.09 -16.18 11.82
N PHE A 251 20.13 -15.74 12.52
CA PHE A 251 21.52 -16.02 12.16
C PHE A 251 21.81 -17.52 12.15
N LEU A 252 21.35 -18.24 13.18
CA LEU A 252 21.49 -19.70 13.27
C LEU A 252 20.69 -20.41 12.16
N ALA A 253 19.47 -19.99 11.88
CA ALA A 253 18.61 -20.55 10.82
C ALA A 253 19.19 -20.36 9.40
N THR A 254 20.14 -19.43 9.24
CA THR A 254 20.87 -19.17 7.99
C THR A 254 22.31 -19.73 7.99
N ASN A 255 22.58 -20.75 8.81
CA ASN A 255 23.92 -21.32 8.97
C ASN A 255 25.00 -20.28 9.29
N LYS A 256 24.67 -19.32 10.15
CA LYS A 256 25.54 -18.20 10.57
C LYS A 256 25.93 -17.23 9.45
N ARG A 257 25.22 -17.23 8.32
CA ARG A 257 25.46 -16.29 7.22
C ARG A 257 24.73 -14.96 7.43
N GLY A 258 23.51 -14.99 7.94
CA GLY A 258 22.55 -13.89 7.95
C GLY A 258 21.73 -13.82 6.66
N VAL A 259 20.68 -12.99 6.67
CA VAL A 259 19.74 -12.81 5.55
C VAL A 259 20.22 -11.75 4.55
N ASP A 260 19.78 -11.85 3.31
CA ASP A 260 20.14 -10.90 2.24
C ASP A 260 19.36 -9.58 2.35
N ALA A 261 18.08 -9.68 2.68
CA ALA A 261 17.21 -8.52 2.87
C ALA A 261 16.31 -8.70 4.09
N VAL A 262 15.95 -7.60 4.72
CA VAL A 262 14.95 -7.54 5.81
C VAL A 262 13.86 -6.55 5.42
N VAL A 263 12.60 -6.95 5.53
CA VAL A 263 11.44 -6.04 5.50
C VAL A 263 11.05 -5.74 6.94
N ASP A 264 11.29 -4.51 7.38
CA ASP A 264 10.97 -4.04 8.73
C ASP A 264 10.22 -2.71 8.67
N ASN A 265 8.92 -2.76 8.99
CA ASN A 265 8.00 -1.63 9.02
C ASN A 265 7.60 -1.27 10.46
N VAL A 266 8.39 -1.72 11.44
CA VAL A 266 8.16 -1.47 12.87
C VAL A 266 8.99 -0.30 13.37
N GLY A 267 10.25 -0.21 12.97
CA GLY A 267 11.20 0.82 13.42
C GLY A 267 11.95 0.39 14.67
N THR A 268 11.28 0.18 15.78
CA THR A 268 11.90 -0.23 17.07
C THR A 268 12.63 -1.57 17.02
N THR A 269 12.45 -2.35 15.96
CA THR A 269 13.13 -3.64 15.71
C THR A 269 14.39 -3.53 14.86
N PHE A 270 14.73 -2.33 14.34
CA PHE A 270 15.82 -2.13 13.38
C PHE A 270 17.17 -2.65 13.85
N MET A 271 17.50 -2.50 15.14
CA MET A 271 18.78 -3.01 15.65
C MET A 271 18.90 -4.53 15.49
N GLN A 272 17.85 -5.27 15.81
CA GLN A 272 17.84 -6.72 15.61
C GLN A 272 17.81 -7.08 14.12
N SER A 273 17.09 -6.31 13.31
CA SER A 273 17.05 -6.46 11.85
C SER A 273 18.45 -6.25 11.23
N LEU A 274 19.20 -5.22 11.64
CA LEU A 274 20.57 -4.99 11.19
C LEU A 274 21.54 -6.11 11.63
N ARG A 275 21.36 -6.67 12.85
CA ARG A 275 22.12 -7.83 13.29
C ARG A 275 21.86 -9.08 12.47
N ALA A 276 20.61 -9.31 12.07
CA ALA A 276 20.19 -10.46 11.27
C ALA A 276 20.73 -10.43 9.84
N LEU A 277 21.07 -9.25 9.29
CA LEU A 277 21.61 -9.10 7.94
C LEU A 277 23.01 -9.69 7.80
N ARG A 278 23.28 -10.31 6.64
CA ARG A 278 24.66 -10.64 6.21
C ARG A 278 25.46 -9.38 5.88
N LYS A 279 26.77 -9.52 5.64
CA LYS A 279 27.58 -8.44 5.04
C LYS A 279 27.03 -8.08 3.65
N GLY A 280 26.92 -6.78 3.37
CA GLY A 280 26.30 -6.26 2.14
C GLY A 280 24.79 -6.47 2.05
N GLY A 281 24.12 -6.79 3.16
CA GLY A 281 22.67 -6.93 3.23
C GLY A 281 21.94 -5.58 3.29
N ARG A 282 20.62 -5.62 3.10
CA ARG A 282 19.78 -4.41 3.04
C ARG A 282 18.50 -4.53 3.85
N LEU A 283 18.14 -3.45 4.54
CA LEU A 283 16.90 -3.29 5.27
C LEU A 283 15.95 -2.43 4.43
N LEU A 284 14.73 -2.92 4.23
CA LEU A 284 13.66 -2.28 3.46
C LEU A 284 12.58 -1.80 4.43
N THR A 285 12.16 -0.54 4.31
CA THR A 285 11.12 0.03 5.17
C THR A 285 10.15 0.91 4.40
N VAL A 286 8.85 0.75 4.72
CA VAL A 286 7.75 1.54 4.16
C VAL A 286 6.82 2.07 5.26
N GLY A 287 7.22 1.96 6.53
CA GLY A 287 6.37 2.35 7.65
C GLY A 287 7.07 2.34 9.01
N ASN A 288 6.34 2.75 10.03
CA ASN A 288 6.84 2.93 11.40
C ASN A 288 5.79 2.55 12.45
N SER A 289 5.27 1.32 12.36
CA SER A 289 4.17 0.89 13.24
C SER A 289 4.51 0.82 14.73
N GLY A 290 5.80 0.82 15.10
CA GLY A 290 6.26 0.80 16.49
C GLY A 290 6.57 2.21 17.03
N ALA A 291 7.47 2.94 16.37
CA ALA A 291 7.81 4.31 16.72
C ALA A 291 8.44 5.06 15.52
N PRO A 292 8.24 6.41 15.42
CA PRO A 292 8.82 7.21 14.35
C PRO A 292 10.32 7.50 14.57
N ARG A 293 10.83 7.31 15.78
CA ARG A 293 12.22 7.57 16.15
C ARG A 293 12.80 6.37 16.90
N PHE A 294 14.02 6.00 16.57
CA PHE A 294 14.76 4.89 17.20
C PHE A 294 16.27 5.09 16.99
N GLU A 295 17.06 4.45 17.84
CA GLU A 295 18.52 4.51 17.73
C GLU A 295 19.04 3.30 16.95
N ILE A 296 20.12 3.53 16.19
CA ILE A 296 20.90 2.48 15.52
C ILE A 296 22.37 2.60 15.88
N ASP A 297 23.03 1.46 16.07
CA ASP A 297 24.47 1.44 16.25
C ASP A 297 25.16 1.47 14.87
N ASN A 298 25.76 2.62 14.54
CA ASN A 298 26.39 2.84 13.24
C ASN A 298 27.54 1.86 12.95
N ARG A 299 28.12 1.22 13.97
CA ARG A 299 29.17 0.20 13.78
C ARG A 299 28.67 -0.97 12.92
N TYR A 300 27.39 -1.35 13.06
CA TYR A 300 26.80 -2.36 12.17
C TYR A 300 26.71 -1.92 10.72
N MET A 301 26.42 -0.64 10.49
CA MET A 301 26.30 -0.08 9.13
C MET A 301 27.59 -0.21 8.36
N PHE A 302 28.69 0.38 8.88
CA PHE A 302 29.95 0.36 8.14
C PHE A 302 30.68 -0.99 8.21
N ALA A 303 30.67 -1.70 9.36
CA ALA A 303 31.40 -2.97 9.50
C ALA A 303 30.78 -4.10 8.63
N LYS A 304 29.48 -4.04 8.38
CA LYS A 304 28.78 -5.00 7.52
C LYS A 304 28.45 -4.45 6.14
N HIS A 305 28.77 -3.21 5.81
CA HIS A 305 28.41 -2.55 4.54
C HIS A 305 26.89 -2.62 4.27
N LEU A 306 26.08 -2.26 5.27
CA LEU A 306 24.62 -2.37 5.18
C LEU A 306 23.98 -1.17 4.48
N SER A 307 22.82 -1.37 3.88
CA SER A 307 21.97 -0.32 3.34
C SER A 307 20.61 -0.31 4.06
N ILE A 308 20.08 0.90 4.31
CA ILE A 308 18.69 1.10 4.73
C ILE A 308 17.98 1.82 3.58
N LEU A 309 16.95 1.21 3.03
CA LEU A 309 16.23 1.67 1.85
C LEU A 309 14.77 1.94 2.21
N GLY A 310 14.40 3.23 2.20
CA GLY A 310 13.01 3.65 2.34
C GLY A 310 12.29 3.67 1.00
N SER A 311 10.98 3.48 1.03
CA SER A 311 10.09 3.66 -0.12
C SER A 311 8.66 4.00 0.31
N THR A 312 7.91 4.53 -0.62
CA THR A 312 6.48 4.85 -0.46
C THR A 312 5.75 4.47 -1.74
N MET A 313 4.62 3.75 -1.59
CA MET A 313 3.77 3.35 -2.70
C MET A 313 4.56 2.66 -3.83
N SER A 314 4.14 2.86 -5.08
CA SER A 314 4.84 2.41 -6.28
C SER A 314 4.61 3.39 -7.43
N THR A 315 5.27 3.17 -8.55
CA THR A 315 4.92 3.84 -9.81
C THR A 315 3.61 3.25 -10.37
N ARG A 316 2.95 4.01 -11.24
CA ARG A 316 1.73 3.55 -11.92
C ARG A 316 1.97 2.28 -12.77
N SER A 317 3.13 2.17 -13.40
CA SER A 317 3.49 0.97 -14.18
C SER A 317 3.63 -0.26 -13.29
N GLU A 318 4.25 -0.13 -12.11
CA GLU A 318 4.34 -1.22 -11.14
C GLU A 318 2.98 -1.61 -10.57
N PHE A 319 2.10 -0.62 -10.33
CA PHE A 319 0.72 -0.91 -9.91
C PHE A 319 0.00 -1.79 -10.93
N LYS A 320 0.11 -1.45 -12.22
CA LYS A 320 -0.47 -2.26 -13.31
C LYS A 320 0.10 -3.69 -13.31
N GLU A 321 1.42 -3.82 -13.26
CA GLU A 321 2.11 -5.12 -13.21
C GLU A 321 1.63 -5.98 -12.03
N VAL A 322 1.52 -5.37 -10.86
CA VAL A 322 1.03 -6.03 -9.65
C VAL A 322 -0.42 -6.48 -9.80
N MET A 323 -1.28 -5.63 -10.35
CA MET A 323 -2.69 -5.99 -10.55
C MET A 323 -2.85 -7.09 -11.61
N ASP A 324 -2.02 -7.13 -12.65
CA ASP A 324 -1.96 -8.26 -13.60
C ASP A 324 -1.62 -9.59 -12.88
N LEU A 325 -0.69 -9.56 -11.90
CA LEU A 325 -0.36 -10.73 -11.09
C LEU A 325 -1.49 -11.13 -10.13
N VAL A 326 -2.20 -10.16 -9.58
CA VAL A 326 -3.36 -10.41 -8.70
C VAL A 326 -4.52 -10.99 -9.50
N VAL A 327 -4.87 -10.39 -10.62
CA VAL A 327 -5.97 -10.85 -11.50
C VAL A 327 -5.68 -12.25 -12.07
N SER A 328 -4.42 -12.54 -12.41
CA SER A 328 -4.02 -13.89 -12.85
C SER A 328 -3.91 -14.93 -11.72
N GLY A 329 -4.16 -14.55 -10.46
CA GLY A 329 -4.11 -15.43 -9.29
C GLY A 329 -2.70 -15.83 -8.83
N LYS A 330 -1.64 -15.23 -9.39
CA LYS A 330 -0.24 -15.47 -8.97
C LYS A 330 0.06 -14.83 -7.62
N LEU A 331 -0.59 -13.71 -7.31
CA LEU A 331 -0.58 -13.08 -6.00
C LEU A 331 -2.04 -13.00 -5.51
N LYS A 332 -2.27 -13.28 -4.22
CA LYS A 332 -3.63 -13.34 -3.68
C LYS A 332 -3.71 -12.59 -2.35
N PRO A 333 -4.54 -11.55 -2.23
CA PRO A 333 -4.67 -10.82 -0.96
C PRO A 333 -5.22 -11.74 0.13
N VAL A 334 -4.61 -11.64 1.30
CA VAL A 334 -5.10 -12.35 2.49
C VAL A 334 -6.20 -11.52 3.10
N MET A 335 -7.41 -12.08 3.15
CA MET A 335 -8.60 -11.43 3.70
C MET A 335 -8.79 -11.82 5.16
N ASP A 336 -8.96 -10.84 6.04
CA ASP A 336 -9.25 -11.06 7.46
C ASP A 336 -10.76 -11.03 7.72
N LYS A 337 -11.35 -9.85 7.59
CA LYS A 337 -12.78 -9.64 7.84
C LYS A 337 -13.31 -8.46 7.04
N THR A 338 -14.54 -8.60 6.54
CA THR A 338 -15.32 -7.52 5.91
C THR A 338 -16.30 -6.93 6.90
N PHE A 339 -16.37 -5.61 6.95
CA PHE A 339 -17.34 -4.84 7.74
C PHE A 339 -18.23 -4.00 6.80
N PRO A 340 -19.47 -3.73 7.12
CA PRO A 340 -20.26 -2.72 6.41
C PRO A 340 -19.60 -1.33 6.59
N LEU A 341 -19.72 -0.45 5.61
CA LEU A 341 -19.11 0.90 5.63
C LEU A 341 -19.41 1.65 6.93
N ARG A 342 -20.64 1.59 7.45
CA ARG A 342 -21.07 2.25 8.69
C ARG A 342 -20.26 1.82 9.93
N ASP A 343 -19.64 0.66 9.89
CA ASP A 343 -18.90 0.06 11.00
C ASP A 343 -17.36 0.29 10.86
N ALA A 344 -16.95 1.26 10.03
CA ALA A 344 -15.54 1.59 9.79
C ALA A 344 -14.75 1.89 11.08
N ALA A 345 -15.39 2.47 12.10
CA ALA A 345 -14.78 2.70 13.42
C ALA A 345 -14.35 1.38 14.09
N LEU A 346 -15.23 0.37 14.11
CA LEU A 346 -14.95 -0.96 14.65
C LEU A 346 -13.85 -1.68 13.83
N ALA A 347 -13.87 -1.51 12.51
CA ALA A 347 -12.86 -2.05 11.62
C ALA A 347 -11.47 -1.43 11.91
N GLN A 348 -11.40 -0.12 12.14
CA GLN A 348 -10.16 0.56 12.51
C GLN A 348 -9.65 0.15 13.91
N GLU A 349 -10.54 -0.05 14.87
CA GLU A 349 -10.14 -0.57 16.19
C GLU A 349 -9.49 -1.96 16.09
N ARG A 350 -10.10 -2.90 15.31
CA ARG A 350 -9.53 -4.22 15.07
C ARG A 350 -8.14 -4.13 14.46
N LEU A 351 -7.96 -3.26 13.46
CA LEU A 351 -6.66 -3.01 12.83
C LEU A 351 -5.63 -2.45 13.82
N TRP A 352 -6.04 -1.47 14.63
CA TRP A 352 -5.17 -0.82 15.61
C TRP A 352 -4.69 -1.79 16.71
N LYS A 353 -5.61 -2.63 17.19
CA LYS A 353 -5.32 -3.69 18.17
C LYS A 353 -4.48 -4.84 17.60
N ASN A 354 -4.10 -4.80 16.32
CA ASN A 354 -3.38 -5.88 15.63
C ASN A 354 -4.09 -7.25 15.72
N GLU A 355 -5.41 -7.28 15.69
CA GLU A 355 -6.18 -8.51 15.74
C GLU A 355 -6.30 -9.18 14.37
N ASN A 356 -6.07 -8.43 13.29
CA ASN A 356 -6.17 -8.90 11.91
C ASN A 356 -4.97 -9.76 11.48
N PHE A 357 -5.23 -10.63 10.50
CA PHE A 357 -4.21 -11.26 9.65
C PHE A 357 -4.55 -10.96 8.19
N GLY A 358 -3.70 -10.17 7.51
CA GLY A 358 -4.00 -9.64 6.17
C GLY A 358 -4.85 -8.37 6.24
N LYS A 359 -5.78 -8.23 5.31
CA LYS A 359 -6.56 -7.01 5.05
C LYS A 359 -7.96 -7.08 5.62
N ILE A 360 -8.37 -5.99 6.24
CA ILE A 360 -9.76 -5.72 6.62
C ILE A 360 -10.37 -4.89 5.50
N THR A 361 -11.59 -5.22 5.08
CA THR A 361 -12.31 -4.50 4.04
C THR A 361 -13.63 -3.92 4.55
N LEU A 362 -14.15 -2.95 3.81
CA LEU A 362 -15.47 -2.37 3.99
C LEU A 362 -16.32 -2.73 2.77
N GLU A 363 -17.51 -3.25 3.02
CA GLU A 363 -18.55 -3.44 2.01
C GLU A 363 -19.34 -2.14 1.87
N ILE A 364 -19.52 -1.69 0.63
CA ILE A 364 -20.21 -0.45 0.27
C ILE A 364 -21.40 -0.86 -0.62
N PRO A 365 -22.65 -0.47 -0.27
CA PRO A 365 -23.89 -0.89 -0.95
C PRO A 365 -24.00 -0.52 -2.42
#